data_499db0a83a4f47321ccaa2ec2efbe75f
#
_entry.id   499db0a83a4f47321ccaa2ec2efbe75f
#
_cell.length_a   1.000
_cell.length_b   1.000
_cell.length_c   1.000
_cell.angle_alpha   90.00
_cell.angle_beta   90.00
_cell.angle_gamma   90.00
#
_symmetry.space_group_name_H-M   'P 1'
#
loop_
_entity.id
_entity.type
_entity.pdbx_description
1 polymer ?
#
loop_
_entity_poly.entity_id
_entity_poly.type
_entity_poly.pdbx_seq_one_letter_code
_entity_poly.pdbx_strand_id
1 'polypeptide(L)'
;MALTRASAWTLVTSVPIAFRTFHPQGMVKIGETLFVSSVEVIDRDAGKGVGHLFKIDKSGHLLADLRLGEGAIYHPGGLDYDGANIWVPVAEYRPDSRSIVYRVDPAAMTAKEAFRVADHIGAIVRNTDDDTLHGISWGSRRFYRWTTGGESRGVSLNTSHYIDYQDCKYAGSRRMLCTGVTELRQAANAPPFRLGGIDLVSLEDGRPLHQVPVPLWTAGGLDMTHNPVWIEPGADGLRAYFMPEDDRSTLYIYDVR
;
A
#
# COMPACT_ATOMS: atom_id res chain seq x y z
N MET A 1 -3.32 -17.09 13.97
CA MET A 1 -2.79 -17.99 12.92
C MET A 1 -1.65 -17.28 12.24
N ALA A 2 -0.53 -17.94 11.97
CA ALA A 2 0.56 -17.38 11.18
C ALA A 2 0.42 -17.85 9.73
N LEU A 3 0.48 -16.93 8.75
CA LEU A 3 0.59 -17.29 7.34
C LEU A 3 1.87 -18.08 7.09
N THR A 4 1.81 -19.08 6.23
CA THR A 4 2.96 -19.87 5.81
C THR A 4 2.90 -20.10 4.30
N ARG A 5 3.97 -20.62 3.71
CA ARG A 5 3.96 -21.03 2.29
C ARG A 5 2.95 -22.15 1.99
N ALA A 6 2.46 -22.84 3.02
CA ALA A 6 1.46 -23.92 2.92
C ALA A 6 0.04 -23.43 3.21
N SER A 7 -0.16 -22.14 3.48
CA SER A 7 -1.50 -21.57 3.69
C SER A 7 -2.36 -21.77 2.45
N ALA A 8 -3.58 -22.23 2.67
CA ALA A 8 -4.56 -22.43 1.61
C ALA A 8 -5.30 -21.11 1.34
N TRP A 9 -5.32 -20.70 0.09
CA TRP A 9 -6.00 -19.50 -0.39
C TRP A 9 -7.24 -19.90 -1.19
N THR A 10 -8.42 -19.52 -0.74
CA THR A 10 -9.70 -19.82 -1.39
C THR A 10 -10.35 -18.54 -1.87
N LEU A 11 -10.55 -18.38 -3.18
CA LEU A 11 -11.28 -17.26 -3.74
C LEU A 11 -12.74 -17.29 -3.25
N VAL A 12 -13.16 -16.26 -2.55
CA VAL A 12 -14.55 -16.07 -2.08
C VAL A 12 -15.39 -15.42 -3.18
N THR A 13 -14.87 -14.33 -3.73
CA THR A 13 -15.54 -13.58 -4.80
C THR A 13 -14.55 -12.65 -5.51
N SER A 14 -14.95 -12.18 -6.68
CA SER A 14 -14.30 -11.09 -7.40
C SER A 14 -15.34 -10.04 -7.79
N VAL A 15 -15.02 -8.76 -7.54
CA VAL A 15 -15.92 -7.64 -7.81
C VAL A 15 -15.24 -6.71 -8.81
N PRO A 16 -15.73 -6.62 -10.06
CA PRO A 16 -15.23 -5.62 -11.01
C PRO A 16 -15.49 -4.20 -10.49
N ILE A 17 -14.48 -3.33 -10.57
CA ILE A 17 -14.63 -1.92 -10.22
C ILE A 17 -15.30 -1.18 -11.38
N ALA A 18 -16.37 -0.44 -11.09
CA ALA A 18 -17.27 0.14 -12.08
C ALA A 18 -16.75 1.45 -12.72
N PHE A 19 -15.52 1.86 -12.43
CA PHE A 19 -14.88 3.09 -12.94
C PHE A 19 -13.39 2.86 -13.21
N ARG A 20 -12.74 3.82 -13.85
CA ARG A 20 -11.31 3.75 -14.15
C ARG A 20 -10.51 4.04 -12.87
N THR A 21 -9.72 3.06 -12.42
CA THR A 21 -8.92 3.14 -11.19
C THR A 21 -7.52 3.70 -11.40
N PHE A 22 -7.07 3.89 -12.63
CA PHE A 22 -5.70 4.27 -12.99
C PHE A 22 -4.68 3.25 -12.45
N HIS A 23 -3.73 3.65 -11.62
CA HIS A 23 -2.73 2.77 -11.03
C HIS A 23 -2.87 2.77 -9.49
N PRO A 24 -3.62 1.80 -8.92
CA PRO A 24 -3.84 1.70 -7.48
C PRO A 24 -2.56 1.41 -6.72
N GLN A 25 -2.39 1.99 -5.50
CA GLN A 25 -1.16 1.89 -4.73
C GLN A 25 -1.37 1.39 -3.29
N GLY A 26 -2.39 1.86 -2.60
CA GLY A 26 -2.69 1.50 -1.23
C GLY A 26 -4.18 1.33 -0.99
N MET A 27 -4.55 0.51 0.00
CA MET A 27 -5.95 0.23 0.35
C MET A 27 -6.11 0.14 1.86
N VAL A 28 -7.20 0.75 2.39
CA VAL A 28 -7.75 0.43 3.71
C VAL A 28 -9.24 0.18 3.61
N LYS A 29 -9.75 -0.70 4.47
CA LYS A 29 -11.17 -0.99 4.60
C LYS A 29 -11.68 -0.45 5.94
N ILE A 30 -12.75 0.34 5.89
CA ILE A 30 -13.42 0.90 7.07
C ILE A 30 -14.89 0.49 7.01
N GLY A 31 -15.29 -0.43 7.87
CA GLY A 31 -16.59 -1.10 7.75
C GLY A 31 -16.71 -1.83 6.42
N GLU A 32 -17.72 -1.53 5.62
CA GLU A 32 -17.93 -2.11 4.29
C GLU A 32 -17.39 -1.25 3.15
N THR A 33 -16.64 -0.18 3.46
CA THR A 33 -16.15 0.79 2.50
C THR A 33 -14.63 0.62 2.32
N LEU A 34 -14.18 0.63 1.07
CA LEU A 34 -12.76 0.63 0.71
C LEU A 34 -12.31 2.05 0.39
N PHE A 35 -11.10 2.39 0.81
CA PHE A 35 -10.40 3.60 0.42
C PHE A 35 -9.12 3.18 -0.29
N VAL A 36 -8.98 3.61 -1.55
CA VAL A 36 -7.89 3.20 -2.43
C VAL A 36 -7.16 4.43 -2.94
N SER A 37 -5.88 4.55 -2.61
CA SER A 37 -5.00 5.55 -3.24
C SER A 37 -4.64 5.10 -4.64
N SER A 38 -4.58 6.05 -5.58
CA SER A 38 -4.25 5.75 -6.97
C SER A 38 -3.61 6.94 -7.67
N VAL A 39 -2.85 6.68 -8.72
CA VAL A 39 -2.21 7.71 -9.53
C VAL A 39 -2.67 7.65 -10.98
N GLU A 40 -3.18 8.77 -11.49
CA GLU A 40 -3.34 9.02 -12.93
C GLU A 40 -2.05 9.64 -13.47
N VAL A 41 -1.30 8.90 -14.26
CA VAL A 41 -0.09 9.40 -14.92
C VAL A 41 -0.49 10.01 -16.26
N ILE A 42 -0.29 11.32 -16.43
CA ILE A 42 -0.55 12.04 -17.68
C ILE A 42 0.74 12.13 -18.51
N ASP A 43 1.82 12.57 -17.89
CA ASP A 43 3.15 12.67 -18.49
C ASP A 43 4.19 12.55 -17.39
N ARG A 44 4.80 11.38 -17.28
CA ARG A 44 5.74 11.07 -16.21
C ARG A 44 7.02 11.93 -16.30
N ASP A 45 7.54 12.11 -17.51
CA ASP A 45 8.80 12.83 -17.72
C ASP A 45 8.62 14.33 -17.44
N ALA A 46 7.44 14.88 -17.74
CA ALA A 46 7.09 16.26 -17.41
C ALA A 46 6.59 16.42 -15.94
N GLY A 47 6.53 15.34 -15.14
CA GLY A 47 6.03 15.38 -13.78
C GLY A 47 4.55 15.77 -13.69
N LYS A 48 3.73 15.31 -14.63
CA LYS A 48 2.29 15.61 -14.70
C LYS A 48 1.44 14.39 -14.41
N GLY A 49 0.51 14.54 -13.49
CA GLY A 49 -0.44 13.51 -13.10
C GLY A 49 -1.44 14.03 -12.08
N VAL A 50 -2.29 13.14 -11.61
CA VAL A 50 -3.29 13.42 -10.56
C VAL A 50 -3.24 12.28 -9.53
N GLY A 51 -3.09 12.64 -8.27
CA GLY A 51 -3.24 11.72 -7.15
C GLY A 51 -4.70 11.63 -6.72
N HIS A 52 -5.19 10.43 -6.46
CA HIS A 52 -6.55 10.14 -6.04
C HIS A 52 -6.58 9.37 -4.74
N LEU A 53 -7.59 9.60 -3.93
CA LEU A 53 -8.07 8.70 -2.90
C LEU A 53 -9.54 8.40 -3.19
N PHE A 54 -9.80 7.22 -3.73
CA PHE A 54 -11.15 6.76 -4.03
C PHE A 54 -11.81 6.19 -2.79
N LYS A 55 -13.08 6.52 -2.58
CA LYS A 55 -13.98 5.87 -1.64
C LYS A 55 -14.91 4.98 -2.45
N ILE A 56 -14.93 3.66 -2.16
CA ILE A 56 -15.55 2.63 -2.99
C ILE A 56 -16.49 1.78 -2.12
N ASP A 57 -17.69 1.48 -2.59
CA ASP A 57 -18.57 0.55 -1.92
C ASP A 57 -18.19 -0.93 -2.17
N LYS A 58 -18.80 -1.85 -1.43
CA LYS A 58 -18.55 -3.29 -1.56
C LYS A 58 -18.91 -3.89 -2.91
N SER A 59 -19.67 -3.16 -3.73
CA SER A 59 -20.11 -3.56 -5.08
C SER A 59 -19.21 -2.97 -6.18
N GLY A 60 -18.15 -2.25 -5.81
CA GLY A 60 -17.19 -1.67 -6.75
C GLY A 60 -17.59 -0.30 -7.32
N HIS A 61 -18.63 0.37 -6.78
CA HIS A 61 -19.03 1.69 -7.24
C HIS A 61 -18.27 2.80 -6.52
N LEU A 62 -17.94 3.86 -7.25
CA LEU A 62 -17.31 5.06 -6.70
C LEU A 62 -18.31 5.84 -5.86
N LEU A 63 -17.98 6.08 -4.59
CA LEU A 63 -18.75 6.92 -3.67
C LEU A 63 -18.19 8.35 -3.61
N ALA A 64 -16.86 8.50 -3.68
CA ALA A 64 -16.18 9.80 -3.71
C ALA A 64 -14.77 9.66 -4.30
N ASP A 65 -14.26 10.76 -4.84
CA ASP A 65 -12.89 10.94 -5.34
C ASP A 65 -12.29 12.20 -4.71
N LEU A 66 -11.31 12.01 -3.84
CA LEU A 66 -10.53 13.09 -3.25
C LEU A 66 -9.19 13.21 -3.99
N ARG A 67 -8.94 14.37 -4.61
CA ARG A 67 -7.67 14.64 -5.26
C ARG A 67 -6.62 15.05 -4.23
N LEU A 68 -5.42 14.47 -4.35
CA LEU A 68 -4.29 14.69 -3.45
C LEU A 68 -3.04 15.09 -4.24
N GLY A 69 -2.21 15.91 -3.59
CA GLY A 69 -0.95 16.37 -4.17
C GLY A 69 -1.01 17.77 -4.77
N GLU A 70 0.12 18.23 -5.29
CA GLU A 70 0.30 19.52 -5.92
C GLU A 70 1.46 19.47 -6.92
N GLY A 71 1.32 20.10 -8.07
CA GLY A 71 2.38 20.17 -9.09
C GLY A 71 2.90 18.77 -9.47
N ALA A 72 4.20 18.54 -9.32
CA ALA A 72 4.82 17.24 -9.60
C ALA A 72 4.64 16.20 -8.47
N ILE A 73 4.11 16.58 -7.33
CA ILE A 73 3.80 15.68 -6.21
C ILE A 73 2.36 15.17 -6.40
N TYR A 74 2.20 14.08 -7.16
CA TYR A 74 0.89 13.54 -7.53
C TYR A 74 0.80 12.01 -7.40
N HIS A 75 1.82 11.35 -6.86
CA HIS A 75 1.88 9.88 -6.72
C HIS A 75 1.56 9.49 -5.27
N PRO A 76 0.28 9.25 -4.90
CA PRO A 76 -0.05 8.69 -3.60
C PRO A 76 0.43 7.24 -3.53
N GLY A 77 0.98 6.87 -2.38
CA GLY A 77 1.50 5.54 -2.09
C GLY A 77 0.58 4.70 -1.20
N GLY A 78 1.16 3.66 -0.57
CA GLY A 78 0.52 2.84 0.44
C GLY A 78 0.07 3.67 1.64
N LEU A 79 -1.10 3.40 2.17
CA LEU A 79 -1.78 4.21 3.18
C LEU A 79 -2.19 3.37 4.39
N ASP A 80 -2.43 4.02 5.53
CA ASP A 80 -2.85 3.34 6.76
C ASP A 80 -3.96 4.10 7.48
N TYR A 81 -4.70 3.42 8.34
CA TYR A 81 -5.84 3.97 9.09
C TYR A 81 -5.64 3.79 10.59
N ASP A 82 -5.74 4.89 11.36
CA ASP A 82 -5.48 4.92 12.80
C ASP A 82 -6.73 4.77 13.68
N GLY A 83 -7.86 4.45 13.07
CA GLY A 83 -9.17 4.42 13.76
C GLY A 83 -9.96 5.71 13.64
N ALA A 84 -9.33 6.81 13.23
CA ALA A 84 -9.96 8.12 13.04
C ALA A 84 -9.64 8.73 11.68
N ASN A 85 -8.39 8.68 11.25
CA ASN A 85 -7.91 9.30 10.02
C ASN A 85 -7.17 8.28 9.13
N ILE A 86 -7.22 8.50 7.82
CA ILE A 86 -6.35 7.82 6.86
C ILE A 86 -5.09 8.67 6.66
N TRP A 87 -3.93 8.07 6.76
CA TRP A 87 -2.63 8.67 6.47
C TRP A 87 -2.19 8.28 5.08
N VAL A 88 -1.88 9.28 4.23
CA VAL A 88 -1.56 9.08 2.82
C VAL A 88 -0.30 9.85 2.47
N PRO A 89 0.80 9.19 2.08
CA PRO A 89 1.94 9.87 1.50
C PRO A 89 1.67 10.13 0.01
N VAL A 90 2.00 11.30 -0.48
CA VAL A 90 1.93 11.64 -1.90
C VAL A 90 3.30 12.16 -2.32
N ALA A 91 3.94 11.51 -3.28
CA ALA A 91 5.31 11.80 -3.71
C ALA A 91 5.39 12.33 -5.16
N GLU A 92 6.55 12.83 -5.57
CA GLU A 92 6.89 12.91 -6.98
C GLU A 92 7.14 11.48 -7.50
N TYR A 93 6.76 11.16 -8.75
CA TYR A 93 6.87 9.79 -9.27
C TYR A 93 8.31 9.45 -9.73
N ARG A 94 9.27 9.59 -8.83
CA ARG A 94 10.68 9.26 -9.02
C ARG A 94 11.38 9.05 -7.66
N PRO A 95 12.48 8.27 -7.60
CA PRO A 95 13.28 8.14 -6.37
C PRO A 95 13.91 9.47 -5.97
N ASP A 96 14.40 9.55 -4.71
CA ASP A 96 15.13 10.70 -4.14
C ASP A 96 14.47 12.05 -4.45
N SER A 97 13.18 12.15 -4.18
CA SER A 97 12.34 13.28 -4.55
C SER A 97 11.72 13.99 -3.33
N ARG A 98 10.44 14.33 -3.38
CA ARG A 98 9.73 14.98 -2.28
C ARG A 98 8.37 14.36 -2.09
N SER A 99 7.87 14.39 -0.85
CA SER A 99 6.54 13.92 -0.51
C SER A 99 5.82 14.88 0.41
N ILE A 100 4.49 14.87 0.34
CA ILE A 100 3.58 15.45 1.31
C ILE A 100 2.86 14.31 2.01
N VAL A 101 2.82 14.33 3.32
CA VAL A 101 2.01 13.41 4.12
C VAL A 101 0.70 14.11 4.45
N TYR A 102 -0.41 13.49 4.04
CA TYR A 102 -1.75 13.97 4.34
C TYR A 102 -2.40 13.15 5.43
N ARG A 103 -3.22 13.84 6.24
CA ARG A 103 -4.19 13.25 7.15
C ARG A 103 -5.57 13.50 6.57
N VAL A 104 -6.30 12.44 6.28
CA VAL A 104 -7.61 12.48 5.61
C VAL A 104 -8.71 12.04 6.57
N ASP A 105 -9.77 12.82 6.67
CA ASP A 105 -11.03 12.43 7.30
C ASP A 105 -11.82 11.52 6.33
N PRO A 106 -12.02 10.22 6.66
CA PRO A 106 -12.69 9.28 5.76
C PRO A 106 -14.21 9.54 5.62
N ALA A 107 -14.82 10.21 6.58
CA ALA A 107 -16.25 10.53 6.53
C ALA A 107 -16.49 11.74 5.62
N ALA A 108 -15.77 12.83 5.86
CA ALA A 108 -15.90 14.07 5.11
C ALA A 108 -15.16 14.05 3.76
N MET A 109 -14.27 13.11 3.51
CA MET A 109 -13.36 13.06 2.34
C MET A 109 -12.61 14.38 2.18
N THR A 110 -12.00 14.86 3.26
CA THR A 110 -11.18 16.07 3.28
C THR A 110 -9.78 15.78 3.77
N ALA A 111 -8.77 16.38 3.13
CA ALA A 111 -7.36 16.21 3.45
C ALA A 111 -6.77 17.45 4.11
N LYS A 112 -5.88 17.24 5.08
CA LYS A 112 -5.00 18.27 5.64
C LYS A 112 -3.55 17.81 5.49
N GLU A 113 -2.68 18.68 4.98
CA GLU A 113 -1.24 18.46 5.03
C GLU A 113 -0.81 18.33 6.49
N ALA A 114 -0.09 17.25 6.82
CA ALA A 114 0.51 17.05 8.12
C ALA A 114 1.95 17.56 8.13
N PHE A 115 2.77 17.12 7.16
CA PHE A 115 4.16 17.57 6.99
C PHE A 115 4.70 17.17 5.61
N ARG A 116 5.91 17.64 5.31
CA ARG A 116 6.65 17.33 4.06
C ARG A 116 7.94 16.57 4.35
N VAL A 117 8.34 15.75 3.40
CA VAL A 117 9.56 14.92 3.48
C VAL A 117 10.41 15.16 2.23
N ALA A 118 11.74 15.27 2.41
CA ALA A 118 12.72 15.43 1.34
C ALA A 118 13.17 14.05 0.80
N ASP A 119 12.21 13.16 0.54
CA ASP A 119 12.39 11.86 -0.13
C ASP A 119 11.06 11.38 -0.68
N HIS A 120 11.10 10.39 -1.58
CA HIS A 120 9.91 9.66 -2.03
C HIS A 120 9.44 8.72 -0.92
N ILE A 121 8.26 8.96 -0.38
CA ILE A 121 7.61 8.06 0.58
C ILE A 121 6.55 7.25 -0.15
N GLY A 122 6.86 5.97 -0.39
CA GLY A 122 6.02 5.03 -1.13
C GLY A 122 4.92 4.39 -0.30
N ALA A 123 5.07 4.34 1.03
CA ALA A 123 4.04 3.89 1.96
C ALA A 123 4.21 4.55 3.33
N ILE A 124 3.12 4.64 4.09
CA ILE A 124 3.13 5.15 5.46
C ILE A 124 2.36 4.22 6.39
N VAL A 125 2.84 4.08 7.62
CA VAL A 125 2.23 3.26 8.67
C VAL A 125 2.07 4.08 9.94
N ARG A 126 0.89 4.03 10.54
CA ARG A 126 0.56 4.73 11.78
C ARG A 126 0.68 3.78 12.97
N ASN A 127 1.80 3.85 13.68
CA ASN A 127 1.97 3.11 14.93
C ASN A 127 1.20 3.79 16.06
N THR A 128 0.08 3.18 16.45
CA THR A 128 -0.81 3.71 17.50
C THR A 128 -0.31 3.37 18.91
N ASP A 129 0.66 2.47 19.09
CA ASP A 129 1.19 2.10 20.41
C ASP A 129 2.08 3.20 21.00
N ASP A 130 2.80 3.95 20.14
CA ASP A 130 3.74 5.00 20.59
C ASP A 130 3.55 6.35 19.90
N ASP A 131 2.42 6.52 19.20
CA ASP A 131 2.01 7.77 18.55
C ASP A 131 2.97 8.25 17.45
N THR A 132 3.59 7.31 16.71
CA THR A 132 4.53 7.62 15.63
C THR A 132 4.01 7.25 14.24
N LEU A 133 4.62 7.86 13.22
CA LEU A 133 4.46 7.51 11.81
C LEU A 133 5.76 6.89 11.29
N HIS A 134 5.62 5.85 10.48
CA HIS A 134 6.73 5.19 9.81
C HIS A 134 6.53 5.30 8.31
N GLY A 135 7.53 5.82 7.59
CA GLY A 135 7.54 5.94 6.15
C GLY A 135 8.49 4.94 5.51
N ILE A 136 8.16 4.54 4.30
CA ILE A 136 8.96 3.60 3.51
C ILE A 136 9.33 4.30 2.20
N SER A 137 10.63 4.37 1.87
CA SER A 137 11.10 5.05 0.65
C SER A 137 10.81 4.25 -0.62
N TRP A 138 11.11 4.85 -1.77
CA TRP A 138 11.08 4.16 -3.06
C TRP A 138 11.83 2.82 -3.01
N GLY A 139 11.19 1.76 -3.53
CA GLY A 139 11.73 0.41 -3.50
C GLY A 139 12.03 -0.11 -2.09
N SER A 140 11.38 0.45 -1.06
CA SER A 140 11.55 0.07 0.35
C SER A 140 12.99 0.04 0.88
N ARG A 141 13.86 0.95 0.42
CA ARG A 141 15.28 0.95 0.81
C ARG A 141 15.55 1.60 2.15
N ARG A 142 14.69 2.55 2.58
CA ARG A 142 14.81 3.29 3.85
C ARG A 142 13.52 3.22 4.62
N PHE A 143 13.63 3.10 5.95
CA PHE A 143 12.54 3.24 6.89
C PHE A 143 12.72 4.54 7.66
N TYR A 144 11.71 5.38 7.65
CA TYR A 144 11.64 6.65 8.36
C TYR A 144 10.76 6.51 9.58
N ARG A 145 11.08 7.25 10.64
CA ARG A 145 10.23 7.39 11.82
C ARG A 145 10.06 8.86 12.16
N TRP A 146 8.82 9.28 12.40
CA TRP A 146 8.45 10.64 12.77
C TRP A 146 7.42 10.65 13.90
N THR A 147 7.29 11.82 14.59
CA THR A 147 6.04 12.15 15.29
C THR A 147 4.91 12.36 14.27
N THR A 148 3.67 12.40 14.72
CA THR A 148 2.52 12.73 13.86
C THR A 148 2.56 14.15 13.28
N GLY A 149 3.40 15.03 13.85
CA GLY A 149 3.69 16.37 13.31
C GLY A 149 4.89 16.45 12.38
N GLY A 150 5.55 15.32 12.04
CA GLY A 150 6.66 15.28 11.08
C GLY A 150 8.05 15.50 11.69
N GLU A 151 8.17 15.63 13.01
CA GLU A 151 9.49 15.69 13.65
C GLU A 151 10.21 14.34 13.51
N SER A 152 11.42 14.36 12.93
CA SER A 152 12.20 13.14 12.69
C SER A 152 12.60 12.46 13.99
N ARG A 153 12.41 11.13 14.03
CA ARG A 153 12.84 10.23 15.11
C ARG A 153 13.90 9.24 14.63
N GLY A 154 14.31 9.35 13.39
CA GLY A 154 15.38 8.56 12.80
C GLY A 154 15.06 8.00 11.41
N VAL A 155 16.10 7.51 10.78
CA VAL A 155 16.06 6.80 9.48
C VAL A 155 16.96 5.58 9.62
N SER A 156 16.50 4.44 9.11
CA SER A 156 17.28 3.21 9.04
C SER A 156 17.23 2.61 7.62
N LEU A 157 18.23 1.81 7.28
CA LEU A 157 18.22 1.05 6.04
C LEU A 157 17.37 -0.20 6.21
N ASN A 158 16.58 -0.52 5.18
CA ASN A 158 15.99 -1.85 5.07
C ASN A 158 17.09 -2.83 4.66
N THR A 159 17.34 -3.84 5.47
CA THR A 159 18.36 -4.87 5.22
C THR A 159 17.80 -6.11 4.52
N SER A 160 16.48 -6.18 4.35
CA SER A 160 15.80 -7.25 3.62
C SER A 160 15.16 -6.70 2.35
N HIS A 161 15.52 -7.28 1.21
CA HIS A 161 15.01 -6.91 -0.10
C HIS A 161 14.35 -8.11 -0.79
N TYR A 162 13.67 -8.95 0.00
CA TYR A 162 12.94 -10.08 -0.55
C TYR A 162 11.86 -9.61 -1.51
N ILE A 163 11.06 -8.61 -1.08
CA ILE A 163 10.06 -7.93 -1.90
C ILE A 163 10.24 -6.42 -1.77
N ASP A 164 9.92 -5.68 -2.83
CA ASP A 164 9.75 -4.23 -2.78
C ASP A 164 8.33 -3.92 -2.30
N TYR A 165 8.21 -3.28 -1.13
CA TYR A 165 6.91 -3.01 -0.50
C TYR A 165 6.11 -1.98 -1.29
N GLN A 166 4.87 -2.34 -1.61
CA GLN A 166 3.91 -1.47 -2.28
C GLN A 166 2.94 -0.85 -1.27
N ASP A 167 2.48 -1.64 -0.31
CA ASP A 167 1.51 -1.19 0.69
C ASP A 167 1.84 -1.82 2.04
N CYS A 168 1.75 -1.01 3.12
CA CYS A 168 2.02 -1.46 4.48
C CYS A 168 0.95 -0.97 5.44
N LYS A 169 0.66 -1.77 6.48
CA LYS A 169 -0.34 -1.48 7.51
C LYS A 169 0.21 -1.72 8.90
N TYR A 170 -0.25 -0.95 9.86
CA TYR A 170 0.00 -1.26 11.25
C TYR A 170 -0.66 -2.59 11.64
N ALA A 171 0.13 -3.49 12.21
CA ALA A 171 -0.32 -4.85 12.59
C ALA A 171 -0.38 -5.07 14.11
N GLY A 172 -0.32 -3.98 14.90
CA GLY A 172 -0.28 -4.06 16.36
C GLY A 172 1.08 -4.48 16.92
N SER A 173 1.29 -4.23 18.21
CA SER A 173 2.52 -4.61 18.94
C SER A 173 3.79 -4.12 18.25
N ARG A 174 3.80 -2.87 17.81
CA ARG A 174 4.94 -2.22 17.10
C ARG A 174 5.42 -3.01 15.87
N ARG A 175 4.49 -3.54 15.10
CA ARG A 175 4.76 -4.28 13.86
C ARG A 175 3.98 -3.67 12.70
N MET A 176 4.53 -3.79 11.51
CA MET A 176 3.81 -3.51 10.28
C MET A 176 3.75 -4.76 9.40
N LEU A 177 2.66 -4.91 8.69
CA LEU A 177 2.47 -5.93 7.67
C LEU A 177 2.60 -5.23 6.32
N CYS A 178 3.59 -5.64 5.55
CA CYS A 178 3.87 -5.09 4.23
C CYS A 178 3.62 -6.12 3.15
N THR A 179 3.07 -5.67 2.04
CA THR A 179 2.87 -6.46 0.83
C THR A 179 3.65 -5.86 -0.31
N GLY A 180 4.06 -6.69 -1.25
CA GLY A 180 4.87 -6.24 -2.36
C GLY A 180 5.24 -7.38 -3.32
N VAL A 181 6.20 -7.10 -4.19
CA VAL A 181 6.59 -8.00 -5.26
C VAL A 181 8.11 -8.04 -5.41
N THR A 182 8.62 -9.20 -5.83
CA THR A 182 9.99 -9.34 -6.34
C THR A 182 9.97 -9.77 -7.80
N GLU A 183 10.91 -9.26 -8.57
CA GLU A 183 11.15 -9.69 -9.94
C GLU A 183 12.38 -10.58 -10.01
N LEU A 184 12.19 -11.82 -10.44
CA LEU A 184 13.26 -12.79 -10.63
C LEU A 184 13.48 -12.99 -12.14
N ARG A 185 14.74 -12.95 -12.57
CA ARG A 185 15.12 -13.17 -13.97
C ARG A 185 16.14 -14.30 -14.05
N GLN A 186 15.88 -15.29 -14.90
CA GLN A 186 16.81 -16.38 -15.15
C GLN A 186 18.05 -15.91 -15.96
N ALA A 187 17.87 -14.89 -16.79
CA ALA A 187 18.93 -14.24 -17.57
C ALA A 187 18.56 -12.77 -17.80
N ALA A 188 19.55 -11.92 -18.13
CA ALA A 188 19.34 -10.48 -18.32
C ALA A 188 18.21 -10.14 -19.32
N ASN A 189 18.04 -10.95 -20.38
CA ASN A 189 17.05 -10.75 -21.43
C ASN A 189 15.80 -11.64 -21.27
N ALA A 190 15.71 -12.45 -20.19
CA ALA A 190 14.53 -13.26 -19.94
C ALA A 190 13.39 -12.39 -19.40
N PRO A 191 12.11 -12.71 -19.73
CA PRO A 191 10.99 -12.07 -19.08
C PRO A 191 11.06 -12.28 -17.56
N PRO A 192 10.70 -11.29 -16.74
CA PRO A 192 10.71 -11.46 -15.29
C PRO A 192 9.62 -12.45 -14.88
N PHE A 193 9.96 -13.31 -13.93
CA PHE A 193 8.99 -14.00 -13.10
C PHE A 193 8.73 -13.15 -11.88
N ARG A 194 7.46 -12.78 -11.64
CA ARG A 194 7.05 -11.99 -10.49
C ARG A 194 6.49 -12.90 -9.42
N LEU A 195 6.97 -12.71 -8.20
CA LEU A 195 6.48 -13.40 -7.00
C LEU A 195 6.04 -12.36 -5.98
N GLY A 196 4.78 -12.43 -5.63
CA GLY A 196 4.21 -11.64 -4.56
C GLY A 196 4.61 -12.13 -3.18
N GLY A 197 4.55 -11.26 -2.19
CA GLY A 197 4.89 -11.61 -0.83
C GLY A 197 4.23 -10.75 0.23
N ILE A 198 4.27 -11.26 1.46
CA ILE A 198 3.83 -10.57 2.67
C ILE A 198 4.94 -10.67 3.71
N ASP A 199 5.35 -9.54 4.25
CA ASP A 199 6.33 -9.44 5.32
C ASP A 199 5.69 -8.85 6.57
N LEU A 200 5.95 -9.46 7.73
CA LEU A 200 5.73 -8.85 9.02
C LEU A 200 7.06 -8.26 9.50
N VAL A 201 7.09 -6.96 9.74
CA VAL A 201 8.31 -6.20 10.03
C VAL A 201 8.20 -5.52 11.39
N SER A 202 9.27 -5.54 12.16
CA SER A 202 9.40 -4.79 13.42
C SER A 202 9.53 -3.29 13.15
N LEU A 203 8.71 -2.47 13.80
CA LEU A 203 8.83 -1.00 13.75
C LEU A 203 9.91 -0.46 14.69
N GLU A 204 10.52 -1.29 15.53
CA GLU A 204 11.60 -0.90 16.42
C GLU A 204 12.95 -0.81 15.71
N ASP A 205 13.24 -1.81 14.86
CA ASP A 205 14.55 -1.98 14.21
C ASP A 205 14.47 -2.26 12.69
N GLY A 206 13.27 -2.32 12.11
CA GLY A 206 13.07 -2.59 10.69
C GLY A 206 13.35 -4.04 10.26
N ARG A 207 13.55 -4.95 11.24
CA ARG A 207 13.86 -6.35 10.96
C ARG A 207 12.61 -7.12 10.51
N PRO A 208 12.68 -7.94 9.43
CA PRO A 208 11.60 -8.84 9.10
C PRO A 208 11.47 -9.92 10.19
N LEU A 209 10.26 -10.08 10.71
CA LEU A 209 9.90 -11.08 11.71
C LEU A 209 9.33 -12.34 11.07
N HIS A 210 8.68 -12.18 9.92
CA HIS A 210 8.08 -13.26 9.16
C HIS A 210 7.95 -12.86 7.69
N GLN A 211 8.23 -13.76 6.77
CA GLN A 211 8.18 -13.53 5.33
C GLN A 211 7.51 -14.72 4.64
N VAL A 212 6.51 -14.45 3.82
CA VAL A 212 5.73 -15.50 3.15
C VAL A 212 5.50 -15.14 1.68
N PRO A 213 5.76 -16.05 0.74
CA PRO A 213 5.35 -15.85 -0.64
C PRO A 213 3.81 -15.92 -0.76
N VAL A 214 3.26 -15.16 -1.68
CA VAL A 214 1.84 -15.24 -2.08
C VAL A 214 1.77 -15.82 -3.49
N PRO A 215 1.51 -17.13 -3.64
CA PRO A 215 1.54 -17.80 -4.94
C PRO A 215 0.19 -17.64 -5.67
N LEU A 216 -0.25 -16.40 -5.85
CA LEU A 216 -1.51 -16.06 -6.50
C LEU A 216 -1.28 -15.07 -7.62
N TRP A 217 -1.90 -15.33 -8.77
CA TRP A 217 -1.87 -14.45 -9.94
C TRP A 217 -3.26 -14.29 -10.51
N THR A 218 -3.51 -13.15 -11.16
CA THR A 218 -4.70 -12.97 -11.98
C THR A 218 -4.65 -13.88 -13.21
N ALA A 219 -5.76 -14.00 -13.91
CA ALA A 219 -5.80 -14.69 -15.21
C ALA A 219 -4.84 -14.07 -16.23
N GLY A 220 -4.52 -12.77 -16.10
CA GLY A 220 -3.55 -12.05 -16.92
C GLY A 220 -2.09 -12.21 -16.48
N GLY A 221 -1.81 -12.96 -15.40
CA GLY A 221 -0.45 -13.22 -14.91
C GLY A 221 0.14 -12.13 -14.02
N LEU A 222 -0.67 -11.17 -13.54
CA LEU A 222 -0.23 -10.22 -12.50
C LEU A 222 -0.28 -10.91 -11.14
N ASP A 223 0.77 -10.74 -10.35
CA ASP A 223 0.77 -11.19 -8.95
C ASP A 223 -0.21 -10.37 -8.10
N MET A 224 -0.87 -11.01 -7.13
CA MET A 224 -1.94 -10.38 -6.35
C MET A 224 -1.44 -9.27 -5.44
N THR A 225 -0.16 -9.26 -5.06
CA THR A 225 0.41 -8.23 -4.18
C THR A 225 1.16 -7.12 -4.92
N HIS A 226 0.97 -7.04 -6.25
CA HIS A 226 1.56 -6.03 -7.12
C HIS A 226 1.11 -4.60 -6.77
N ASN A 227 -0.17 -4.46 -6.48
CA ASN A 227 -0.85 -3.22 -6.08
C ASN A 227 -1.49 -3.41 -4.67
N PRO A 228 -2.44 -2.59 -4.24
CA PRO A 228 -2.87 -2.53 -2.85
C PRO A 228 -3.45 -3.85 -2.32
N VAL A 229 -3.18 -4.08 -1.05
CA VAL A 229 -3.68 -5.24 -0.31
C VAL A 229 -4.24 -4.80 1.05
N TRP A 230 -5.37 -5.38 1.43
CA TRP A 230 -5.89 -5.33 2.79
C TRP A 230 -6.06 -6.73 3.34
N ILE A 231 -5.70 -6.93 4.61
CA ILE A 231 -5.87 -8.21 5.30
C ILE A 231 -6.52 -7.95 6.65
N GLU A 232 -7.55 -8.71 6.96
CA GLU A 232 -8.28 -8.63 8.23
C GLU A 232 -8.58 -10.04 8.79
N PRO A 233 -8.93 -10.17 10.07
CA PRO A 233 -9.44 -11.43 10.59
C PRO A 233 -10.69 -11.89 9.84
N GLY A 234 -10.70 -13.16 9.41
CA GLY A 234 -11.85 -13.84 8.82
C GLY A 234 -12.51 -14.81 9.81
N ALA A 235 -13.57 -15.50 9.40
CA ALA A 235 -14.31 -16.43 10.26
C ALA A 235 -13.43 -17.59 10.77
N ASP A 236 -12.61 -18.16 9.90
CA ASP A 236 -11.78 -19.33 10.20
C ASP A 236 -10.29 -19.09 9.91
N GLY A 237 -9.83 -17.87 9.90
CA GLY A 237 -8.45 -17.49 9.56
C GLY A 237 -8.32 -16.04 9.24
N LEU A 238 -7.77 -15.71 8.07
CA LEU A 238 -7.66 -14.36 7.55
C LEU A 238 -8.50 -14.18 6.30
N ARG A 239 -8.92 -12.96 6.03
CA ARG A 239 -9.51 -12.53 4.77
C ARG A 239 -8.62 -11.50 4.12
N ALA A 240 -8.25 -11.72 2.86
CA ALA A 240 -7.40 -10.86 2.09
C ALA A 240 -8.16 -10.26 0.90
N TYR A 241 -7.91 -8.99 0.62
CA TYR A 241 -8.48 -8.21 -0.45
C TYR A 241 -7.34 -7.72 -1.33
N PHE A 242 -7.40 -7.97 -2.64
CA PHE A 242 -6.37 -7.62 -3.60
C PHE A 242 -6.99 -6.83 -4.76
N MET A 243 -6.26 -5.85 -5.27
CA MET A 243 -6.67 -5.06 -6.46
C MET A 243 -5.45 -4.87 -7.38
N PRO A 244 -4.95 -5.94 -8.02
CA PRO A 244 -3.66 -5.92 -8.71
C PRO A 244 -3.66 -5.22 -10.07
N GLU A 245 -4.81 -5.06 -10.75
CA GLU A 245 -4.85 -4.50 -12.09
C GLU A 245 -4.93 -2.97 -12.08
N ASP A 246 -4.38 -2.38 -13.12
CA ASP A 246 -4.52 -0.96 -13.45
C ASP A 246 -5.79 -0.70 -14.27
N ASP A 247 -6.28 0.54 -14.25
CA ASP A 247 -7.39 1.06 -15.05
C ASP A 247 -8.73 0.30 -14.87
N ARG A 248 -8.76 -0.98 -15.20
CA ARG A 248 -9.94 -1.87 -15.10
C ARG A 248 -9.73 -2.90 -14.01
N SER A 249 -9.61 -2.40 -12.79
CA SER A 249 -9.32 -3.24 -11.63
C SER A 249 -10.48 -4.16 -11.25
N THR A 250 -10.12 -5.28 -10.67
CA THR A 250 -11.04 -6.19 -9.98
C THR A 250 -10.59 -6.31 -8.52
N LEU A 251 -11.53 -6.23 -7.60
CA LEU A 251 -11.31 -6.55 -6.20
C LEU A 251 -11.46 -8.06 -6.02
N TYR A 252 -10.37 -8.75 -5.72
CA TYR A 252 -10.37 -10.18 -5.39
C TYR A 252 -10.39 -10.37 -3.87
N ILE A 253 -11.28 -11.20 -3.38
CA ILE A 253 -11.43 -11.49 -1.96
C ILE A 253 -11.15 -12.98 -1.73
N TYR A 254 -10.16 -13.26 -0.87
CA TYR A 254 -9.75 -14.61 -0.52
C TYR A 254 -9.90 -14.87 0.97
N ASP A 255 -10.34 -16.07 1.33
CA ASP A 255 -10.15 -16.62 2.68
C ASP A 255 -8.83 -17.39 2.72
N VAL A 256 -8.10 -17.25 3.83
CA VAL A 256 -6.76 -17.83 4.03
C VAL A 256 -6.73 -18.63 5.32
N ARG A 257 -6.29 -19.88 5.21
CA ARG A 257 -6.19 -20.84 6.33
C ARG A 257 -4.80 -21.46 6.45
#